data_7292692280a79beaf82ae1a56b7cb206
#
_entry.id   7292692280a79beaf82ae1a56b7cb206
#
_cell.length_a   1.000
_cell.length_b   1.000
_cell.length_c   1.000
_cell.angle_alpha   90.00
_cell.angle_beta   90.00
_cell.angle_gamma   90.00
#
_symmetry.space_group_name_H-M   'P 1'
#
loop_
_entity.id
_entity.type
_entity.pdbx_description
1 polymer ?
#
loop_
_entity_poly.entity_id
_entity_poly.type
_entity_poly.pdbx_seq_one_letter_code
_entity_poly.pdbx_strand_id
1 'polypeptide(L)'
;MVKIITGKVNAGKTTTLLKTYRLDRKGDGFAAIKKMNGNEVYGYNMLHLSNDNIIPWMVHQKYYQRDFTKTGKFGPFYLNLDLLAMLESIIDELIAQRISPIYLDEVGVLEINGGGYHNILKKLLSSGLDLVIAVRDDLVKPVASHFDIKDYELVQVQGEE
;
A
#
# COMPACT_ATOMS: atom_id res chain seq x y z
N MET A 1 -4.44 17.05 -0.64
CA MET A 1 -4.25 16.72 0.79
C MET A 1 -3.71 15.32 0.93
N VAL A 2 -2.66 15.15 1.70
CA VAL A 2 -2.10 13.84 2.02
C VAL A 2 -2.32 13.56 3.51
N LYS A 3 -2.88 12.40 3.80
CA LYS A 3 -3.04 11.89 5.16
C LYS A 3 -2.15 10.66 5.31
N ILE A 4 -1.32 10.63 6.34
CA ILE A 4 -0.43 9.50 6.63
C ILE A 4 -0.90 8.81 7.89
N ILE A 5 -1.34 7.56 7.76
CA ILE A 5 -1.62 6.67 8.87
C ILE A 5 -0.30 6.02 9.25
N THR A 6 0.15 6.20 10.49
CA THR A 6 1.45 5.74 10.92
C THR A 6 1.41 5.02 12.25
N GLY A 7 2.38 4.18 12.47
CA GLY A 7 2.56 3.40 13.69
C GLY A 7 3.67 2.39 13.51
N LYS A 8 3.95 1.65 14.56
CA LYS A 8 4.94 0.57 14.52
C LYS A 8 4.44 -0.60 13.66
N VAL A 9 5.35 -1.49 13.32
CA VAL A 9 5.01 -2.76 12.68
C VAL A 9 3.94 -3.47 13.50
N ASN A 10 2.89 -3.96 12.84
CA ASN A 10 1.75 -4.65 13.46
C ASN A 10 0.93 -3.78 14.45
N ALA A 11 1.01 -2.47 14.34
CA ALA A 11 0.24 -1.57 15.21
C ALA A 11 -1.21 -1.37 14.79
N GLY A 12 -1.63 -1.93 13.66
CA GLY A 12 -3.01 -1.81 13.17
C GLY A 12 -3.20 -0.73 12.09
N LYS A 13 -2.15 -0.37 11.36
CA LYS A 13 -2.24 0.62 10.28
C LYS A 13 -3.22 0.18 9.18
N THR A 14 -3.13 -1.07 8.73
CA THR A 14 -4.04 -1.63 7.73
C THR A 14 -5.47 -1.61 8.22
N THR A 15 -5.70 -2.02 9.47
CA THR A 15 -7.03 -2.00 10.10
C THR A 15 -7.60 -0.59 10.12
N THR A 16 -6.79 0.40 10.47
CA THR A 16 -7.20 1.81 10.51
C THR A 16 -7.52 2.33 9.11
N LEU A 17 -6.70 1.99 8.11
CA LEU A 17 -6.95 2.35 6.72
C LEU A 17 -8.28 1.79 6.23
N LEU A 18 -8.53 0.52 6.49
CA LEU A 18 -9.80 -0.14 6.12
C LEU A 18 -10.99 0.50 6.81
N LYS A 19 -10.88 0.82 8.09
CA LYS A 19 -11.95 1.52 8.83
C LYS A 19 -12.23 2.89 8.24
N THR A 20 -11.19 3.65 7.92
CA THR A 20 -11.32 4.98 7.32
C THR A 20 -12.09 4.90 6.00
N TYR A 21 -11.72 3.97 5.14
CA TYR A 21 -12.41 3.75 3.87
C TYR A 21 -13.88 3.35 4.09
N ARG A 22 -14.14 2.41 4.99
CA ARG A 22 -15.50 1.88 5.24
C ARG A 22 -16.43 2.93 5.84
N LEU A 23 -15.90 3.85 6.64
CA LEU A 23 -16.70 4.94 7.21
C LEU A 23 -17.05 5.99 6.17
N ASP A 24 -16.09 6.41 5.37
CA ASP A 24 -16.29 7.46 4.38
C ASP A 24 -17.01 6.96 3.13
N ARG A 25 -16.79 5.73 2.74
CA ARG A 25 -17.32 5.10 1.53
C ARG A 25 -17.08 5.93 0.26
N LYS A 26 -16.00 6.68 0.26
CA LYS A 26 -15.56 7.50 -0.87
C LYS A 26 -14.15 7.09 -1.27
N GLY A 27 -13.86 7.23 -2.56
CA GLY A 27 -12.55 6.92 -3.06
C GLY A 27 -12.38 5.45 -3.41
N ASP A 28 -11.14 5.06 -3.58
CA ASP A 28 -10.74 3.69 -3.89
C ASP A 28 -9.27 3.51 -3.55
N GLY A 29 -8.78 2.31 -3.66
CA GLY A 29 -7.37 2.01 -3.42
C GLY A 29 -7.14 0.55 -3.06
N PHE A 30 -6.02 0.32 -2.38
CA PHE A 30 -5.54 -1.03 -2.14
C PHE A 30 -5.00 -1.17 -0.71
N ALA A 31 -5.29 -2.32 -0.11
CA ALA A 31 -4.76 -2.70 1.20
C ALA A 31 -3.95 -3.99 1.08
N ALA A 32 -2.86 -4.08 1.84
CA ALA A 32 -2.02 -5.27 1.90
C ALA A 32 -2.49 -6.16 3.05
N ILE A 33 -3.09 -7.28 2.72
CA ILE A 33 -3.64 -8.21 3.71
C ILE A 33 -2.63 -9.31 4.00
N LYS A 34 -2.14 -9.35 5.22
CA LYS A 34 -1.17 -10.34 5.66
C LYS A 34 -1.79 -11.74 5.69
N LYS A 35 -1.06 -12.72 5.16
CA LYS A 35 -1.41 -14.15 5.26
C LYS A 35 -0.42 -14.83 6.18
N MET A 36 -0.94 -15.56 7.15
CA MET A 36 -0.12 -16.28 8.13
C MET A 36 -0.18 -17.78 7.89
N ASN A 37 0.94 -18.45 8.15
CA ASN A 37 1.02 -19.90 8.30
C ASN A 37 1.53 -20.17 9.72
N GLY A 38 0.61 -20.42 10.64
CA GLY A 38 0.96 -20.46 12.06
C GLY A 38 1.50 -19.12 12.53
N ASN A 39 2.74 -19.09 13.02
CA ASN A 39 3.41 -17.87 13.48
C ASN A 39 4.27 -17.19 12.39
N GLU A 40 4.33 -17.79 11.20
CA GLU A 40 5.13 -17.27 10.11
C GLU A 40 4.27 -16.49 9.12
N VAL A 41 4.83 -15.43 8.55
CA VAL A 41 4.18 -14.70 7.46
C VAL A 41 4.35 -15.52 6.18
N TYR A 42 3.25 -16.01 5.64
CA TYR A 42 3.23 -16.70 4.35
C TYR A 42 3.42 -15.69 3.20
N GLY A 43 2.76 -14.56 3.27
CA GLY A 43 2.79 -13.53 2.26
C GLY A 43 1.76 -12.45 2.50
N TYR A 44 1.48 -11.71 1.44
CA TYR A 44 0.50 -10.63 1.45
C TYR A 44 -0.37 -10.71 0.20
N ASN A 45 -1.67 -10.53 0.39
CA ASN A 45 -2.60 -10.32 -0.71
C ASN A 45 -2.92 -8.85 -0.85
N MET A 46 -3.13 -8.40 -2.08
CA MET A 46 -3.60 -7.05 -2.35
C MET A 46 -5.13 -7.07 -2.45
N LEU A 47 -5.78 -6.31 -1.59
CA LEU A 47 -7.24 -6.13 -1.59
C LEU A 47 -7.58 -4.83 -2.32
N HIS A 48 -8.40 -4.92 -3.36
CA HIS A 48 -8.96 -3.75 -4.02
C HIS A 48 -10.21 -3.30 -3.25
N LEU A 49 -10.18 -2.10 -2.69
CA LEU A 49 -11.16 -1.67 -1.71
C LEU A 49 -12.59 -1.59 -2.25
N SER A 50 -12.77 -1.11 -3.49
CA SER A 50 -14.11 -0.86 -4.02
C SER A 50 -14.85 -2.11 -4.45
N ASN A 51 -14.16 -3.22 -4.73
CA ASN A 51 -14.79 -4.44 -5.26
C ASN A 51 -14.43 -5.71 -4.49
N ASP A 52 -13.61 -5.60 -3.44
CA ASP A 52 -13.14 -6.72 -2.61
C ASP A 52 -12.35 -7.80 -3.36
N ASN A 53 -11.85 -7.51 -4.56
CA ASN A 53 -10.97 -8.44 -5.28
C ASN A 53 -9.66 -8.59 -4.53
N ILE A 54 -9.18 -9.82 -4.45
CA ILE A 54 -7.95 -10.18 -3.75
C ILE A 54 -7.00 -10.86 -4.72
N ILE A 55 -5.77 -10.33 -4.81
CA ILE A 55 -4.73 -10.85 -5.70
C ILE A 55 -3.46 -11.05 -4.91
N PRO A 56 -2.75 -12.20 -5.07
CA PRO A 56 -1.47 -12.41 -4.40
C PRO A 56 -0.46 -11.35 -4.79
N TRP A 57 0.14 -10.70 -3.79
CA TRP A 57 1.16 -9.66 -3.98
C TRP A 57 2.56 -10.16 -3.69
N MET A 58 2.76 -10.75 -2.52
CA MET A 58 4.04 -11.26 -2.06
C MET A 58 3.87 -12.67 -1.50
N VAL A 59 4.84 -13.54 -1.76
CA VAL A 59 4.93 -14.87 -1.17
C VAL A 59 6.31 -15.07 -0.60
N HIS A 60 6.39 -15.51 0.66
CA HIS A 60 7.66 -15.82 1.31
C HIS A 60 8.37 -16.93 0.54
N GLN A 61 9.69 -16.80 0.35
CA GLN A 61 10.51 -17.73 -0.44
C GLN A 61 10.34 -19.20 -0.01
N LYS A 62 10.08 -19.45 1.28
CA LYS A 62 9.84 -20.78 1.84
C LYS A 62 8.62 -21.47 1.23
N TYR A 63 7.62 -20.70 0.82
CA TYR A 63 6.34 -21.23 0.31
C TYR A 63 6.13 -21.00 -1.17
N TYR A 64 7.05 -20.29 -1.82
CA TYR A 64 6.90 -19.91 -3.22
C TYR A 64 7.07 -21.11 -4.15
N GLN A 65 6.10 -21.33 -5.04
CA GLN A 65 6.07 -22.44 -5.99
C GLN A 65 6.03 -21.97 -7.45
N ARG A 66 6.67 -20.85 -7.75
CA ARG A 66 6.72 -20.25 -9.08
C ARG A 66 5.33 -19.88 -9.63
N ASP A 67 4.48 -19.37 -8.76
CA ASP A 67 3.11 -18.99 -9.11
C ASP A 67 3.03 -17.69 -9.92
N PHE A 68 4.08 -16.87 -9.89
CA PHE A 68 4.10 -15.58 -10.59
C PHE A 68 4.81 -15.71 -11.93
N THR A 69 4.22 -15.11 -12.98
CA THR A 69 4.81 -15.07 -14.31
C THR A 69 6.02 -14.17 -14.36
N LYS A 70 5.94 -13.03 -13.68
CA LYS A 70 7.00 -12.03 -13.61
C LYS A 70 7.27 -11.71 -12.14
N THR A 71 8.51 -11.93 -11.70
CA THR A 71 8.85 -11.80 -10.30
C THR A 71 9.91 -10.74 -10.06
N GLY A 72 9.82 -10.13 -8.88
CA GLY A 72 10.89 -9.39 -8.25
C GLY A 72 11.18 -10.02 -6.90
N LYS A 73 12.09 -9.43 -6.15
CA LYS A 73 12.39 -9.91 -4.80
C LYS A 73 12.52 -8.73 -3.84
N PHE A 74 11.93 -8.90 -2.65
CA PHE A 74 12.03 -7.94 -1.57
C PHE A 74 12.25 -8.69 -0.25
N GLY A 75 13.47 -8.61 0.31
CA GLY A 75 13.83 -9.41 1.47
C GLY A 75 13.58 -10.89 1.20
N PRO A 76 12.87 -11.61 2.08
CA PRO A 76 12.58 -13.03 1.89
C PRO A 76 11.35 -13.28 0.99
N PHE A 77 10.78 -12.24 0.37
CA PHE A 77 9.55 -12.37 -0.41
C PHE A 77 9.79 -12.28 -1.91
N TYR A 78 9.08 -13.10 -2.68
CA TYR A 78 8.91 -12.91 -4.11
C TYR A 78 7.70 -12.02 -4.38
N LEU A 79 7.87 -11.07 -5.30
CA LEU A 79 6.84 -10.11 -5.67
C LEU A 79 6.16 -10.49 -6.96
N ASN A 80 4.85 -10.28 -7.03
CA ASN A 80 4.08 -10.41 -8.26
C ASN A 80 4.13 -9.09 -9.05
N LEU A 81 5.08 -8.99 -9.98
CA LEU A 81 5.28 -7.74 -10.73
C LEU A 81 4.16 -7.45 -11.72
N ASP A 82 3.47 -8.47 -12.23
CA ASP A 82 2.31 -8.26 -13.10
C ASP A 82 1.17 -7.54 -12.37
N LEU A 83 1.06 -7.77 -11.07
CA LEU A 83 0.09 -7.05 -10.25
C LEU A 83 0.35 -5.54 -10.26
N LEU A 84 1.61 -5.12 -10.17
CA LEU A 84 1.95 -3.68 -10.18
C LEU A 84 1.50 -2.99 -11.45
N ALA A 85 1.70 -3.63 -12.61
CA ALA A 85 1.24 -3.10 -13.89
C ALA A 85 -0.29 -2.96 -13.92
N MET A 86 -1.00 -3.95 -13.38
CA MET A 86 -2.46 -3.90 -13.29
C MET A 86 -2.92 -2.79 -12.35
N LEU A 87 -2.29 -2.64 -11.18
CA LEU A 87 -2.62 -1.57 -10.22
C LEU A 87 -2.39 -0.19 -10.84
N GLU A 88 -1.29 -0.02 -11.57
CA GLU A 88 -0.99 1.25 -12.23
C GLU A 88 -2.07 1.61 -13.24
N SER A 89 -2.54 0.64 -14.01
CA SER A 89 -3.64 0.84 -14.97
C SER A 89 -4.94 1.25 -14.27
N ILE A 90 -5.27 0.62 -13.15
CA ILE A 90 -6.44 0.98 -12.34
C ILE A 90 -6.29 2.42 -11.82
N ILE A 91 -5.13 2.77 -11.30
CA ILE A 91 -4.85 4.11 -10.78
C ILE A 91 -4.99 5.17 -11.87
N ASP A 92 -4.47 4.91 -13.07
CA ASP A 92 -4.62 5.83 -14.21
C ASP A 92 -6.10 6.12 -14.50
N GLU A 93 -6.94 5.10 -14.42
CA GLU A 93 -8.38 5.24 -14.62
C GLU A 93 -9.04 6.02 -13.48
N LEU A 94 -8.67 5.74 -12.24
CA LEU A 94 -9.17 6.47 -11.07
C LEU A 94 -8.80 7.96 -11.14
N ILE A 95 -7.59 8.28 -11.58
CA ILE A 95 -7.15 9.66 -11.80
C ILE A 95 -8.00 10.33 -12.89
N ALA A 96 -8.20 9.64 -14.01
CA ALA A 96 -9.03 10.17 -15.12
C ALA A 96 -10.46 10.46 -14.68
N GLN A 97 -11.03 9.62 -13.83
CA GLN A 97 -12.38 9.78 -13.30
C GLN A 97 -12.45 10.68 -12.06
N ARG A 98 -11.32 11.22 -11.60
CA ARG A 98 -11.23 12.10 -10.42
C ARG A 98 -11.81 11.45 -9.15
N ILE A 99 -11.58 10.15 -8.99
CA ILE A 99 -11.96 9.41 -7.78
C ILE A 99 -10.99 9.77 -6.64
N SER A 100 -11.52 10.22 -5.52
CA SER A 100 -10.72 10.72 -4.39
C SER A 100 -11.46 10.45 -3.06
N PRO A 101 -10.77 10.14 -1.97
CA PRO A 101 -9.32 9.95 -1.88
C PRO A 101 -8.87 8.59 -2.41
N ILE A 102 -7.57 8.46 -2.67
CA ILE A 102 -6.93 7.18 -3.02
C ILE A 102 -6.17 6.66 -1.80
N TYR A 103 -6.37 5.39 -1.50
CA TYR A 103 -5.78 4.70 -0.35
C TYR A 103 -4.67 3.77 -0.82
N LEU A 104 -3.47 3.90 -0.23
CA LEU A 104 -2.35 2.98 -0.47
C LEU A 104 -1.77 2.51 0.86
N ASP A 105 -1.77 1.21 1.08
CA ASP A 105 -1.25 0.58 2.28
C ASP A 105 0.22 0.18 2.09
N GLU A 106 0.99 0.18 3.18
CA GLU A 106 2.36 -0.31 3.21
C GLU A 106 3.33 0.42 2.28
N VAL A 107 3.28 1.75 2.27
CA VAL A 107 4.27 2.58 1.58
C VAL A 107 5.53 2.68 2.43
N GLY A 108 6.69 2.35 1.87
CA GLY A 108 7.92 2.33 2.66
C GLY A 108 9.19 2.16 1.86
N VAL A 109 10.07 1.26 2.32
CA VAL A 109 11.42 1.06 1.77
C VAL A 109 11.38 0.71 0.29
N LEU A 110 10.43 -0.14 -0.13
CA LEU A 110 10.31 -0.55 -1.53
C LEU A 110 10.08 0.67 -2.44
N GLU A 111 9.20 1.57 -2.03
CA GLU A 111 8.87 2.79 -2.77
C GLU A 111 10.03 3.79 -2.79
N ILE A 112 10.73 3.96 -1.69
CA ILE A 112 11.91 4.83 -1.61
C ILE A 112 12.99 4.35 -2.59
N ASN A 113 13.10 3.04 -2.80
CA ASN A 113 14.09 2.43 -3.69
C ASN A 113 13.59 2.30 -5.15
N GLY A 114 12.47 2.88 -5.48
CA GLY A 114 11.96 2.96 -6.86
C GLY A 114 11.07 1.80 -7.28
N GLY A 115 10.72 0.90 -6.36
CA GLY A 115 9.84 -0.23 -6.62
C GLY A 115 8.43 -0.02 -6.06
N GLY A 116 7.65 -1.09 -6.03
CA GLY A 116 6.29 -1.08 -5.48
C GLY A 116 5.41 0.00 -6.07
N TYR A 117 4.84 0.83 -5.22
CA TYR A 117 3.97 1.94 -5.61
C TYR A 117 4.72 3.20 -6.07
N HIS A 118 6.03 3.16 -6.29
CA HIS A 118 6.82 4.36 -6.59
C HIS A 118 6.21 5.21 -7.71
N ASN A 119 5.97 4.61 -8.86
CA ASN A 119 5.40 5.34 -10.02
C ASN A 119 3.96 5.75 -9.78
N ILE A 120 3.18 4.89 -9.17
CA ILE A 120 1.78 5.16 -8.79
C ILE A 120 1.71 6.37 -7.88
N LEU A 121 2.55 6.40 -6.84
CA LEU A 121 2.56 7.49 -5.86
C LEU A 121 2.96 8.82 -6.50
N LYS A 122 3.95 8.82 -7.40
CA LYS A 122 4.33 10.01 -8.16
C LYS A 122 3.17 10.56 -8.99
N LYS A 123 2.46 9.68 -9.69
CA LYS A 123 1.27 10.08 -10.49
C LYS A 123 0.18 10.67 -9.60
N LEU A 124 -0.11 10.04 -8.49
CA LEU A 124 -1.14 10.50 -7.56
C LEU A 124 -0.79 11.85 -6.94
N LEU A 125 0.45 12.06 -6.55
CA LEU A 125 0.90 13.34 -5.98
C LEU A 125 0.80 14.47 -7.01
N SER A 126 0.96 14.18 -8.29
CA SER A 126 0.81 15.16 -9.37
C SER A 126 -0.64 15.38 -9.80
N SER A 127 -1.56 14.50 -9.37
CA SER A 127 -2.96 14.53 -9.84
C SER A 127 -3.84 15.56 -9.15
N GLY A 128 -3.45 16.01 -7.97
CA GLY A 128 -4.28 16.86 -7.12
C GLY A 128 -5.35 16.09 -6.32
N LEU A 129 -5.44 14.78 -6.46
CA LEU A 129 -6.36 13.97 -5.66
C LEU A 129 -5.87 13.87 -4.21
N ASP A 130 -6.80 13.68 -3.30
CA ASP A 130 -6.47 13.41 -1.90
C ASP A 130 -5.93 11.98 -1.75
N LEU A 131 -4.93 11.81 -0.90
CA LEU A 131 -4.29 10.53 -0.65
C LEU A 131 -4.37 10.16 0.83
N VAL A 132 -4.58 8.88 1.09
CA VAL A 132 -4.43 8.29 2.42
C VAL A 132 -3.43 7.14 2.28
N ILE A 133 -2.27 7.29 2.88
CA ILE A 133 -1.21 6.27 2.81
C ILE A 133 -0.86 5.77 4.20
N ALA A 134 -0.55 4.48 4.32
CA ALA A 134 -0.08 3.89 5.56
C ALA A 134 1.43 3.71 5.48
N VAL A 135 2.15 4.26 6.46
CA VAL A 135 3.62 4.30 6.50
C VAL A 135 4.10 3.98 7.91
N ARG A 136 5.04 3.07 8.04
CA ARG A 136 5.66 2.78 9.33
C ARG A 136 6.28 4.05 9.93
N ASP A 137 6.23 4.21 11.25
CA ASP A 137 6.59 5.45 11.93
C ASP A 137 8.03 5.92 11.65
N ASP A 138 8.97 5.00 11.56
CA ASP A 138 10.38 5.33 11.26
C ASP A 138 10.60 5.70 9.78
N LEU A 139 9.61 5.51 8.91
CA LEU A 139 9.72 5.79 7.48
C LEU A 139 8.92 7.01 7.03
N VAL A 140 8.16 7.65 7.92
CA VAL A 140 7.36 8.83 7.55
C VAL A 140 8.23 9.94 6.96
N LYS A 141 9.30 10.31 7.66
CA LYS A 141 10.21 11.35 7.19
C LYS A 141 10.96 10.97 5.91
N PRO A 142 11.55 9.76 5.80
CA PRO A 142 12.17 9.33 4.56
C PRO A 142 11.22 9.31 3.36
N VAL A 143 9.98 8.83 3.54
CA VAL A 143 8.97 8.82 2.47
C VAL A 143 8.59 10.24 2.08
N ALA A 144 8.29 11.10 3.04
CA ALA A 144 7.92 12.47 2.77
C ALA A 144 9.03 13.21 2.02
N SER A 145 10.28 13.01 2.43
CA SER A 145 11.44 13.62 1.79
C SER A 145 11.63 13.11 0.36
N HIS A 146 11.57 11.79 0.18
CA HIS A 146 11.79 11.18 -1.14
C HIS A 146 10.75 11.63 -2.18
N PHE A 147 9.50 11.74 -1.79
CA PHE A 147 8.39 12.12 -2.67
C PHE A 147 8.04 13.61 -2.60
N ASP A 148 8.82 14.41 -1.90
CA ASP A 148 8.60 15.85 -1.73
C ASP A 148 7.20 16.20 -1.20
N ILE A 149 6.73 15.41 -0.24
CA ILE A 149 5.46 15.65 0.44
C ILE A 149 5.71 16.64 1.58
N LYS A 150 5.36 17.90 1.36
CA LYS A 150 5.66 18.99 2.33
C LYS A 150 4.58 19.12 3.39
N ASP A 151 3.33 18.98 3.01
CA ASP A 151 2.19 19.11 3.90
C ASP A 151 1.42 17.80 3.98
N TYR A 152 1.24 17.28 5.17
CA TYR A 152 0.44 16.09 5.41
C TYR A 152 -0.15 16.09 6.81
N GLU A 153 -1.32 15.48 6.94
CA GLU A 153 -1.93 15.19 8.24
C GLU A 153 -1.42 13.83 8.72
N LEU A 154 -1.02 13.75 9.98
CA LEU A 154 -0.50 12.52 10.58
C LEU A 154 -1.56 11.91 11.48
N VAL A 155 -1.90 10.65 11.24
CA VAL A 155 -2.81 9.86 12.08
C VAL A 155 -1.98 8.77 12.76
N GLN A 156 -1.73 8.93 14.04
CA GLN A 156 -0.95 7.98 14.83
C GLN A 156 -1.82 6.83 15.29
N VAL A 157 -1.45 5.61 14.90
CA VAL A 157 -2.10 4.39 15.36
C VAL A 157 -1.32 3.87 16.57
N GLN A 158 -2.04 3.62 17.66
CA GLN A 158 -1.44 2.97 18.83
C GLN A 158 -1.68 1.49 18.71
N GLY A 159 -0.59 0.72 18.79
CA GLY A 159 -0.67 -0.73 18.77
C GLY A 159 -1.42 -1.26 19.97
N GLU A 160 -2.08 -2.39 19.79
CA GLU A 160 -2.62 -3.16 20.91
C GLU A 160 -1.44 -3.74 21.70
N GLU A 161 -1.48 -3.55 22.99
CA GLU A 161 -0.51 -4.17 23.90
C GLU A 161 -0.84 -5.64 24.14
#